data_6618288263d5164900d6ba9d14b4e006
#
_entry.id   6618288263d5164900d6ba9d14b4e006
#
_cell.length_a   1.000
_cell.length_b   1.000
_cell.length_c   1.000
_cell.angle_alpha   90.00
_cell.angle_beta   90.00
_cell.angle_gamma   90.00
#
_symmetry.space_group_name_H-M   'P 1'
#
loop_
_entity.id
_entity.type
_entity.pdbx_description
1 polymer ?
#
loop_
_entity_poly.entity_id
_entity_poly.type
_entity_poly.pdbx_seq_one_letter_code
_entity_poly.pdbx_strand_id
1 'polypeptide(L)'
;VYSIDINDIQVFERDPAASVNSYTATATGLKPEDVVPLCDVVITGVPAAGYKMPTHLLKPGVVAVNFASVRNFEPEVKDVASIYVPSVGKVTVSMLQRNLLRLFNYQQ
;
A
#
# COMPACT_ATOMS: atom_id res chain seq x y z
N VAL A 1 10.10 3.43 0.85
CA VAL A 1 8.93 2.62 0.48
C VAL A 1 9.39 1.25 0.02
N TYR A 2 8.75 0.22 0.53
CA TYR A 2 8.99 -1.16 0.11
C TYR A 2 7.88 -1.62 -0.83
N SER A 3 8.27 -2.19 -1.96
CA SER A 3 7.35 -2.82 -2.90
C SER A 3 7.55 -4.33 -2.84
N ILE A 4 6.51 -5.04 -2.43
CA ILE A 4 6.56 -6.49 -2.20
C ILE A 4 5.83 -7.21 -3.32
N ASP A 5 6.54 -8.05 -4.03
CA ASP A 5 6.00 -8.95 -5.04
C ASP A 5 6.22 -10.41 -4.61
N ILE A 6 5.70 -11.36 -5.38
CA ILE A 6 5.79 -12.80 -5.07
C ILE A 6 7.23 -13.25 -4.87
N ASN A 7 8.15 -12.75 -5.69
CA ASN A 7 9.52 -13.26 -5.75
C ASN A 7 10.58 -12.30 -5.20
N ASP A 8 10.24 -11.03 -4.97
CA ASP A 8 11.23 -10.07 -4.51
C ASP A 8 10.60 -8.93 -3.71
N ILE A 9 11.46 -8.23 -2.99
CA ILE A 9 11.12 -6.98 -2.32
C ILE A 9 12.10 -5.93 -2.80
N GLN A 10 11.59 -4.83 -3.32
CA GLN A 10 12.38 -3.68 -3.73
C GLN A 10 12.15 -2.53 -2.76
N VAL A 11 13.19 -1.78 -2.47
CA VAL A 11 13.10 -0.54 -1.71
C VAL A 11 13.26 0.65 -2.65
N PHE A 12 12.35 1.62 -2.51
CA PHE A 12 12.41 2.87 -3.25
C PHE A 12 12.87 3.97 -2.30
N GLU A 13 14.02 4.54 -2.59
CA GLU A 13 14.61 5.61 -1.80
C GLU A 13 14.84 6.85 -2.67
N ARG A 14 14.61 8.00 -2.06
CA ARG A 14 14.92 9.27 -2.71
C ARG A 14 16.42 9.49 -2.71
N ASP A 15 16.97 9.82 -3.87
CA ASP A 15 18.37 10.19 -3.98
C ASP A 15 18.51 11.67 -3.56
N PRO A 16 19.21 11.96 -2.43
CA PRO A 16 19.39 13.33 -1.97
C PRO A 16 20.32 14.16 -2.86
N ALA A 17 21.12 13.50 -3.70
CA ALA A 17 22.04 14.17 -4.61
C ALA A 17 21.45 14.45 -5.98
N ALA A 18 20.28 13.88 -6.30
CA ALA A 18 19.62 14.04 -7.59
C ALA A 18 18.61 15.19 -7.57
N SER A 19 18.19 15.59 -8.75
CA SER A 19 17.13 16.60 -8.92
C SER A 19 15.83 16.15 -8.24
N VAL A 20 14.94 17.10 -8.00
CA VAL A 20 13.64 16.88 -7.38
C VAL A 20 12.90 15.72 -8.06
N ASN A 21 12.38 14.79 -7.25
CA ASN A 21 11.58 13.63 -7.67
C ASN A 21 12.36 12.47 -8.29
N SER A 22 13.65 12.36 -8.03
CA SER A 22 14.42 11.18 -8.43
C SER A 22 14.41 10.12 -7.31
N TYR A 23 14.00 8.90 -7.66
CA TYR A 23 13.99 7.76 -6.75
C TYR A 23 14.78 6.61 -7.36
N THR A 24 15.49 5.89 -6.50
CA THR A 24 16.22 4.69 -6.91
C THR A 24 15.52 3.46 -6.34
N ALA A 25 15.25 2.47 -7.20
CA ALA A 25 14.71 1.18 -6.80
C ALA A 25 15.85 0.19 -6.68
N THR A 26 15.98 -0.43 -5.51
CA THR A 26 17.03 -1.42 -5.24
C THR A 26 16.39 -2.72 -4.79
N ALA A 27 16.78 -3.83 -5.42
CA ALA A 27 16.36 -5.16 -4.98
C ALA A 27 17.01 -5.48 -3.63
N THR A 28 16.20 -6.00 -2.71
CA THR A 28 16.66 -6.42 -1.38
C THR A 28 16.60 -7.94 -1.28
N GLY A 29 17.40 -8.53 -0.42
CA GLY A 29 17.29 -9.95 -0.07
C GLY A 29 16.34 -10.21 1.09
N LEU A 30 15.54 -9.25 1.49
CA LEU A 30 14.66 -9.32 2.64
C LEU A 30 13.40 -10.11 2.34
N LYS A 31 12.80 -10.65 3.40
CA LYS A 31 11.51 -11.34 3.34
C LYS A 31 10.42 -10.43 3.93
N PRO A 32 9.13 -10.70 3.65
CA PRO A 32 8.05 -9.93 4.25
C PRO A 32 8.12 -9.84 5.77
N GLU A 33 8.56 -10.91 6.42
CA GLU A 33 8.72 -10.96 7.88
C GLU A 33 9.73 -9.94 8.41
N ASP A 34 10.68 -9.52 7.58
CA ASP A 34 11.70 -8.54 7.94
C ASP A 34 11.24 -7.09 7.72
N VAL A 35 10.31 -6.89 6.79
CA VAL A 35 9.91 -5.57 6.29
C VAL A 35 8.60 -5.09 6.88
N VAL A 36 7.60 -5.95 6.93
CA VAL A 36 6.24 -5.56 7.36
C VAL A 36 6.20 -4.98 8.76
N PRO A 37 6.93 -5.51 9.75
CA PRO A 37 6.93 -4.91 11.10
C PRO A 37 7.51 -3.50 11.19
N LEU A 38 8.24 -3.07 10.18
CA LEU A 38 8.83 -1.74 10.12
C LEU A 38 7.90 -0.69 9.51
N CYS A 39 6.80 -1.12 8.89
CA CYS A 39 5.96 -0.24 8.11
C CYS A 39 4.87 0.40 8.96
N ASP A 40 4.75 1.72 8.85
CA ASP A 40 3.66 2.49 9.48
C ASP A 40 2.37 2.43 8.67
N VAL A 41 2.49 2.22 7.36
CA VAL A 41 1.36 2.09 6.42
C VAL A 41 1.58 0.84 5.58
N VAL A 42 0.59 -0.01 5.51
CA VAL A 42 0.61 -1.22 4.68
C VAL A 42 -0.58 -1.18 3.72
N ILE A 43 -0.27 -1.21 2.44
CA ILE A 43 -1.28 -1.19 1.37
C ILE A 43 -1.22 -2.52 0.63
N THR A 44 -2.35 -3.21 0.52
CA THR A 44 -2.44 -4.50 -0.14
C THR A 44 -3.34 -4.45 -1.35
N GLY A 45 -2.98 -5.22 -2.37
CA GLY A 45 -3.74 -5.28 -3.61
C GLY A 45 -3.60 -6.63 -4.32
N VAL A 46 -3.57 -7.73 -3.55
CA VAL A 46 -3.40 -9.09 -4.10
C VAL A 46 -4.76 -9.65 -4.52
N PRO A 47 -4.96 -9.99 -5.82
CA PRO A 47 -6.26 -10.44 -6.31
C PRO A 47 -6.60 -11.89 -5.98
N ALA A 48 -5.80 -12.57 -5.19
CA ALA A 48 -5.98 -13.96 -4.79
C ALA A 48 -6.84 -14.07 -3.53
N ALA A 49 -7.95 -14.77 -3.58
CA ALA A 49 -8.88 -14.91 -2.45
C ALA A 49 -8.25 -15.63 -1.24
N GLY A 50 -7.27 -16.49 -1.48
CA GLY A 50 -6.58 -17.21 -0.40
C GLY A 50 -5.47 -16.44 0.27
N TYR A 51 -5.09 -15.29 -0.25
CA TYR A 51 -4.03 -14.50 0.36
C TYR A 51 -4.52 -13.71 1.56
N LYS A 52 -3.79 -13.83 2.66
CA LYS A 52 -4.02 -13.03 3.87
C LYS A 52 -2.69 -12.54 4.42
N MET A 53 -2.61 -11.24 4.67
CA MET A 53 -1.46 -10.66 5.37
C MET A 53 -1.48 -11.13 6.83
N PRO A 54 -0.41 -11.79 7.31
CA PRO A 54 -0.36 -12.24 8.71
C PRO A 54 -0.43 -11.05 9.68
N THR A 55 -1.44 -11.05 10.53
CA THR A 55 -1.68 -9.95 11.48
C THR A 55 -0.53 -9.78 12.47
N HIS A 56 0.13 -10.87 12.86
CA HIS A 56 1.23 -10.83 13.81
C HIS A 56 2.47 -10.09 13.29
N LEU A 57 2.58 -9.91 11.98
CA LEU A 57 3.68 -9.14 11.38
C LEU A 57 3.43 -7.63 11.43
N LEU A 58 2.18 -7.21 11.57
CA LEU A 58 1.82 -5.81 11.50
C LEU A 58 2.27 -5.07 12.76
N LYS A 59 2.83 -3.89 12.56
CA LYS A 59 3.22 -3.00 13.65
C LYS A 59 1.96 -2.48 14.35
N PRO A 60 1.90 -2.50 15.69
CA PRO A 60 0.77 -1.91 16.41
C PRO A 60 0.56 -0.45 16.03
N GLY A 61 -0.67 -0.07 15.72
CA GLY A 61 -0.99 1.28 15.26
C GLY A 61 -0.83 1.50 13.76
N VAL A 62 -0.56 0.44 12.98
CA VAL A 62 -0.40 0.51 11.53
C VAL A 62 -1.67 1.05 10.84
N VAL A 63 -1.47 1.76 9.74
CA VAL A 63 -2.56 2.11 8.83
C VAL A 63 -2.62 1.02 7.76
N ALA A 64 -3.71 0.27 7.73
CA ALA A 64 -3.91 -0.86 6.82
C ALA A 64 -4.96 -0.51 5.78
N VAL A 65 -4.57 -0.56 4.49
CA VAL A 65 -5.44 -0.23 3.38
C VAL A 65 -5.46 -1.38 2.38
N ASN A 66 -6.64 -1.85 2.02
CA ASN A 66 -6.80 -2.87 0.99
C ASN A 66 -7.50 -2.28 -0.23
N PHE A 67 -6.87 -2.33 -1.41
CA PHE A 67 -7.48 -1.90 -2.66
C PHE A 67 -7.85 -3.07 -3.59
N ALA A 68 -7.61 -4.31 -3.18
CA ALA A 68 -8.03 -5.48 -3.93
C ALA A 68 -9.56 -5.69 -3.81
N SER A 69 -10.13 -6.42 -4.75
CA SER A 69 -11.55 -6.82 -4.70
C SER A 69 -11.83 -7.85 -3.61
N VAL A 70 -10.81 -8.56 -3.17
CA VAL A 70 -10.86 -9.54 -2.07
C VAL A 70 -10.17 -8.96 -0.84
N ARG A 71 -10.54 -9.45 0.34
CA ARG A 71 -9.94 -8.98 1.59
C ARG A 71 -8.60 -9.67 1.81
N ASN A 72 -7.53 -8.88 1.84
CA ASN A 72 -6.16 -9.36 2.04
C ASN A 72 -5.70 -9.34 3.50
N PHE A 73 -6.45 -8.74 4.40
CA PHE A 73 -6.14 -8.74 5.83
C PHE A 73 -7.06 -9.70 6.57
N GLU A 74 -6.53 -10.27 7.65
CA GLU A 74 -7.33 -11.07 8.57
C GLU A 74 -8.27 -10.17 9.38
N PRO A 75 -9.42 -10.69 9.88
CA PRO A 75 -10.35 -9.86 10.67
C PRO A 75 -9.72 -9.22 11.90
N GLU A 76 -8.69 -9.85 12.47
CA GLU A 76 -7.95 -9.40 13.65
C GLU A 76 -7.16 -8.11 13.41
N VAL A 77 -7.00 -7.69 12.16
CA VAL A 77 -6.32 -6.43 11.82
C VAL A 77 -6.96 -5.23 12.52
N LYS A 78 -8.25 -5.29 12.80
CA LYS A 78 -8.98 -4.24 13.50
C LYS A 78 -8.46 -3.97 14.91
N ASP A 79 -7.88 -4.98 15.53
CA ASP A 79 -7.35 -4.86 16.89
C ASP A 79 -5.94 -4.27 16.92
N VAL A 80 -5.24 -4.30 15.81
CA VAL A 80 -3.84 -3.87 15.69
C VAL A 80 -3.73 -2.52 14.99
N ALA A 81 -4.51 -2.30 13.94
CA ALA A 81 -4.45 -1.11 13.12
C ALA A 81 -5.09 0.10 13.80
N SER A 82 -4.47 1.27 13.64
CA SER A 82 -5.09 2.53 14.04
C SER A 82 -6.19 2.94 13.06
N ILE A 83 -5.96 2.65 11.77
CA ILE A 83 -6.95 2.87 10.70
C ILE A 83 -6.94 1.62 9.82
N TYR A 84 -8.12 1.08 9.55
CA TYR A 84 -8.30 -0.03 8.64
C TYR A 84 -9.31 0.33 7.56
N VAL A 85 -8.87 0.29 6.30
CA VAL A 85 -9.72 0.52 5.13
C VAL A 85 -9.84 -0.80 4.36
N PRO A 86 -10.96 -1.54 4.53
CA PRO A 86 -11.11 -2.85 3.89
C PRO A 86 -11.40 -2.80 2.39
N SER A 87 -11.83 -1.64 1.89
CA SER A 87 -12.17 -1.46 0.47
C SER A 87 -12.09 0.02 0.12
N VAL A 88 -11.55 0.31 -1.06
CA VAL A 88 -11.41 1.69 -1.55
C VAL A 88 -12.30 1.99 -2.75
N GLY A 89 -13.19 1.07 -3.16
CA GLY A 89 -13.98 1.21 -4.36
C GLY A 89 -14.78 2.51 -4.45
N LYS A 90 -15.46 2.88 -3.38
CA LYS A 90 -16.24 4.12 -3.32
C LYS A 90 -15.36 5.36 -3.40
N VAL A 91 -14.23 5.34 -2.72
CA VAL A 91 -13.26 6.44 -2.74
C VAL A 91 -12.65 6.58 -4.12
N THR A 92 -12.29 5.46 -4.75
CA THR A 92 -11.72 5.44 -6.11
C THR A 92 -12.68 6.07 -7.10
N VAL A 93 -13.95 5.73 -7.07
CA VAL A 93 -14.96 6.32 -7.95
C VAL A 93 -15.09 7.83 -7.72
N SER A 94 -15.15 8.25 -6.46
CA SER A 94 -15.25 9.67 -6.11
C SER A 94 -14.05 10.47 -6.59
N MET A 95 -12.84 9.93 -6.44
CA MET A 95 -11.62 10.59 -6.90
C MET A 95 -11.53 10.64 -8.42
N LEU A 96 -12.00 9.61 -9.10
CA LEU A 96 -12.08 9.60 -10.56
C LEU A 96 -13.01 10.68 -11.07
N GLN A 97 -14.18 10.85 -10.47
CA GLN A 97 -15.12 11.91 -10.80
C GLN A 97 -14.52 13.30 -10.58
N ARG A 98 -13.85 13.49 -9.45
CA ARG A 98 -13.14 14.75 -9.14
C ARG A 98 -12.08 15.06 -10.19
N ASN A 99 -11.29 14.06 -10.57
CA ASN A 99 -10.23 14.26 -11.56
C ASN A 99 -10.80 14.58 -12.94
N LEU A 100 -11.91 13.96 -13.31
CA LEU A 100 -12.60 14.25 -14.56
C LEU A 100 -13.05 15.72 -14.61
N LEU A 101 -13.65 16.23 -13.53
CA LEU A 101 -14.07 17.63 -13.44
C LEU A 101 -12.88 18.59 -13.54
N ARG A 102 -11.76 18.26 -12.91
CA ARG A 102 -10.53 19.05 -13.01
C ARG A 102 -10.01 19.13 -14.44
N LEU A 103 -9.95 17.98 -15.12
CA LEU A 103 -9.51 17.92 -16.51
C LEU A 103 -10.42 18.75 -17.43
N PHE A 104 -11.72 18.68 -17.20
CA PHE A 104 -12.68 19.49 -17.94
C PHE A 104 -12.42 20.99 -17.74
N ASN A 105 -12.18 21.41 -16.50
CA ASN A 105 -11.88 22.82 -16.20
C ASN A 105 -10.57 23.29 -16.84
N TYR A 106 -9.57 22.42 -16.95
CA TYR A 106 -8.30 22.76 -17.59
C TYR A 106 -8.42 22.95 -19.10
N GLN A 107 -9.45 22.39 -19.73
CA GLN A 107 -9.68 22.53 -21.17
C GLN A 107 -10.44 23.79 -21.56
N GLN A 108 -10.90 24.56 -20.61
CA GLN A 108 -11.64 25.80 -20.83
C GLN A 108 -10.73 27.06 -20.72
#